data_f72be42ef075500b2f5d475605926854
#
_entry.id   f72be42ef075500b2f5d475605926854
#
_cell.length_a   1.000
_cell.length_b   1.000
_cell.length_c   1.000
_cell.angle_alpha   90.00
_cell.angle_beta   90.00
_cell.angle_gamma   90.00
#
_symmetry.space_group_name_H-M   'P 1'
#
loop_
_entity.id
_entity.type
_entity.pdbx_description
1 polymer ?
#
loop_
_entity_poly.entity_id
_entity_poly.type
_entity_poly.pdbx_seq_one_letter_code
_entity_poly.pdbx_strand_id
1 'polypeptide(L)'
;LVRFFYLKFACERSWMETWYYTVWALMLSECCAAIQWQLYYFFVDGDVKSQTLLTQILMLLVIHGILLVICCVAGREILYKWEQPEIRLHEVFSTGFIVLLVHLASNISCFWSNTPLSAATSREFFLLRMVINLCGVAALYVIHMRMMDEKWRYEVQILEKTLQFQKDNYQTMENSTNLVNQKYHDLKHYLNVLK
;
A
#
# COMPACT_ATOMS: atom_id res chain seq x y z
N LEU A 1 -13.11 8.94 12.21
CA LEU A 1 -14.48 8.87 11.67
C LEU A 1 -14.65 9.79 10.45
N VAL A 2 -14.37 11.10 10.53
CA VAL A 2 -14.52 12.04 9.39
C VAL A 2 -13.76 11.59 8.15
N ARG A 3 -12.48 11.19 8.26
CA ARG A 3 -11.66 10.70 7.15
C ARG A 3 -12.23 9.43 6.51
N PHE A 4 -12.79 8.55 7.32
CA PHE A 4 -13.43 7.32 6.84
C PHE A 4 -14.67 7.62 6.00
N PHE A 5 -15.56 8.47 6.51
CA PHE A 5 -16.76 8.88 5.78
C PHE A 5 -16.42 9.65 4.49
N TYR A 6 -15.41 10.52 4.54
CA TYR A 6 -14.94 11.22 3.35
C TYR A 6 -14.48 10.25 2.26
N LEU A 7 -13.59 9.28 2.58
CA LEU A 7 -13.13 8.28 1.63
C LEU A 7 -14.29 7.41 1.11
N LYS A 8 -15.25 7.06 1.97
CA LYS A 8 -16.39 6.24 1.57
C LYS A 8 -17.31 6.95 0.60
N PHE A 9 -17.69 8.21 0.90
CA PHE A 9 -18.69 8.93 0.14
C PHE A 9 -18.11 9.75 -1.03
N ALA A 10 -16.91 10.33 -0.87
CA ALA A 10 -16.29 11.13 -1.92
C ALA A 10 -15.58 10.30 -2.98
N CYS A 11 -15.06 9.11 -2.62
CA CYS A 11 -14.30 8.25 -3.53
C CYS A 11 -15.08 7.00 -3.98
N GLU A 12 -16.33 6.79 -3.56
CA GLU A 12 -17.21 5.65 -3.91
C GLU A 12 -16.55 4.28 -3.77
N ARG A 13 -15.64 4.13 -2.78
CA ARG A 13 -14.84 2.92 -2.57
C ARG A 13 -15.62 1.84 -1.84
N SER A 14 -15.18 0.58 -2.01
CA SER A 14 -15.69 -0.53 -1.19
C SER A 14 -15.41 -0.29 0.30
N TRP A 15 -16.17 -0.94 1.21
CA TRP A 15 -15.96 -0.81 2.64
C TRP A 15 -14.55 -1.28 3.06
N MET A 16 -14.05 -2.35 2.46
CA MET A 16 -12.73 -2.91 2.74
C MET A 16 -11.60 -1.98 2.31
N GLU A 17 -11.69 -1.43 1.10
CA GLU A 17 -10.74 -0.43 0.61
C GLU A 17 -10.74 0.83 1.48
N THR A 18 -11.94 1.31 1.87
CA THR A 18 -12.06 2.48 2.73
C THR A 18 -11.37 2.27 4.08
N TRP A 19 -11.53 1.10 4.70
CA TRP A 19 -10.84 0.74 5.93
C TRP A 19 -9.32 0.68 5.72
N TYR A 20 -8.85 0.01 4.69
CA TYR A 20 -7.44 -0.13 4.38
C TYR A 20 -6.76 1.24 4.20
N TYR A 21 -7.33 2.12 3.35
CA TYR A 21 -6.76 3.45 3.14
C TYR A 21 -6.90 4.37 4.36
N THR A 22 -7.93 4.19 5.18
CA THR A 22 -8.05 4.92 6.45
C THR A 22 -6.95 4.54 7.43
N VAL A 23 -6.62 3.26 7.53
CA VAL A 23 -5.53 2.75 8.37
C VAL A 23 -4.18 3.31 7.90
N TRP A 24 -3.92 3.31 6.59
CA TRP A 24 -2.74 3.95 5.99
C TRP A 24 -2.65 5.45 6.31
N ALA A 25 -3.75 6.18 6.12
CA ALA A 25 -3.80 7.62 6.39
C ALA A 25 -3.58 7.94 7.89
N LEU A 26 -4.07 7.09 8.79
CA LEU A 26 -3.82 7.20 10.23
C LEU A 26 -2.33 7.02 10.53
N MET A 27 -1.72 5.96 10.01
CA MET A 27 -0.31 5.66 10.25
C MET A 27 0.61 6.75 9.71
N LEU A 28 0.35 7.24 8.50
CA LEU A 28 1.11 8.34 7.92
C LEU A 28 0.95 9.64 8.72
N SER A 29 -0.25 9.94 9.20
CA SER A 29 -0.48 11.14 10.01
C SER A 29 0.24 11.09 11.36
N GLU A 30 0.28 9.93 12.02
CA GLU A 30 1.04 9.72 13.27
C GLU A 30 2.53 9.83 13.02
N CYS A 31 3.03 9.25 11.92
CA CYS A 31 4.43 9.35 11.53
C CYS A 31 4.84 10.82 11.28
N CYS A 32 4.05 11.56 10.52
CA CYS A 32 4.28 12.98 10.25
C CYS A 32 4.30 13.80 11.55
N ALA A 33 3.33 13.56 12.44
CA ALA A 33 3.28 14.24 13.73
C ALA A 33 4.52 13.92 14.60
N ALA A 34 4.96 12.67 14.64
CA ALA A 34 6.14 12.26 15.39
C ALA A 34 7.42 12.93 14.86
N ILE A 35 7.61 12.95 13.54
CA ILE A 35 8.74 13.62 12.88
C ILE A 35 8.69 15.14 13.14
N GLN A 36 7.50 15.75 13.02
CA GLN A 36 7.32 17.18 13.25
C GLN A 36 7.73 17.58 14.67
N TRP A 37 7.29 16.82 15.70
CA TRP A 37 7.65 17.08 17.08
C TRP A 37 9.14 16.86 17.34
N GLN A 38 9.75 15.83 16.75
CA GLN A 38 11.18 15.57 16.89
C GLN A 38 12.01 16.70 16.27
N LEU A 39 11.65 17.16 15.07
CA LEU A 39 12.34 18.28 14.42
C LEU A 39 12.15 19.58 15.22
N TYR A 40 10.94 19.84 15.69
CA TYR A 40 10.67 21.02 16.51
C TYR A 40 11.55 21.04 17.76
N TYR A 41 11.60 19.93 18.52
CA TYR A 41 12.44 19.85 19.70
C TYR A 41 13.94 19.92 19.40
N PHE A 42 14.37 19.42 18.26
CA PHE A 42 15.76 19.50 17.84
C PHE A 42 16.21 20.94 17.54
N PHE A 43 15.38 21.71 16.83
CA PHE A 43 15.71 23.09 16.46
C PHE A 43 15.46 24.11 17.56
N VAL A 44 14.58 23.82 18.51
CA VAL A 44 14.19 24.75 19.60
C VAL A 44 14.88 24.37 20.93
N ASP A 45 15.79 23.39 20.92
CA ASP A 45 16.42 22.79 22.10
C ASP A 45 16.93 23.86 23.11
N GLY A 46 16.26 23.93 24.26
CA GLY A 46 16.60 24.77 25.40
C GLY A 46 15.91 26.13 25.48
N ASP A 47 15.45 26.73 24.38
CA ASP A 47 14.99 28.12 24.35
C ASP A 47 13.49 28.31 24.03
N VAL A 48 12.69 27.26 24.27
CA VAL A 48 11.21 27.30 24.03
C VAL A 48 10.56 28.48 24.81
N LYS A 49 11.13 28.87 25.95
CA LYS A 49 10.59 29.95 26.76
C LYS A 49 10.93 31.35 26.25
N SER A 50 11.95 31.49 25.41
CA SER A 50 12.41 32.81 24.88
C SER A 50 11.74 33.16 23.55
N GLN A 51 11.15 32.20 22.83
CA GLN A 51 10.52 32.43 21.54
C GLN A 51 9.08 32.91 21.68
N THR A 52 8.69 33.84 20.83
CA THR A 52 7.29 34.29 20.78
C THR A 52 6.39 33.19 20.29
N LEU A 53 5.16 33.11 20.77
CA LEU A 53 4.16 32.12 20.38
C LEU A 53 3.94 32.10 18.86
N LEU A 54 4.07 33.23 18.21
CA LEU A 54 3.95 33.38 16.74
C LEU A 54 5.07 32.66 16.00
N THR A 55 6.32 32.75 16.45
CA THR A 55 7.46 32.04 15.86
C THR A 55 7.35 30.52 16.00
N GLN A 56 6.86 30.04 17.13
CA GLN A 56 6.61 28.63 17.38
C GLN A 56 5.54 28.06 16.41
N ILE A 57 4.43 28.77 16.25
CA ILE A 57 3.35 28.39 15.34
C ILE A 57 3.84 28.40 13.88
N LEU A 58 4.57 29.42 13.47
CA LEU A 58 5.08 29.55 12.11
C LEU A 58 6.06 28.41 11.79
N MET A 59 6.96 28.08 12.70
CA MET A 59 7.91 26.97 12.52
C MET A 59 7.21 25.62 12.41
N LEU A 60 6.21 25.37 13.26
CA LEU A 60 5.40 24.15 13.17
C LEU A 60 4.65 24.05 11.84
N LEU A 61 4.08 25.15 11.34
CA LEU A 61 3.38 25.18 10.06
C LEU A 61 4.32 24.90 8.87
N VAL A 62 5.54 25.47 8.89
CA VAL A 62 6.55 25.24 7.84
C VAL A 62 6.99 23.77 7.83
N ILE A 63 7.33 23.21 8.99
CA ILE A 63 7.73 21.80 9.09
C ILE A 63 6.59 20.89 8.63
N HIS A 64 5.36 21.16 9.07
CA HIS A 64 4.19 20.38 8.66
C HIS A 64 3.92 20.47 7.15
N GLY A 65 4.04 21.66 6.57
CA GLY A 65 3.89 21.87 5.12
C GLY A 65 4.91 21.08 4.29
N ILE A 66 6.18 21.08 4.70
CA ILE A 66 7.24 20.31 4.04
C ILE A 66 6.94 18.80 4.13
N LEU A 67 6.59 18.31 5.33
CA LEU A 67 6.25 16.89 5.52
C LEU A 67 5.03 16.48 4.70
N LEU A 68 4.00 17.32 4.62
CA LEU A 68 2.83 17.08 3.78
C LEU A 68 3.20 16.95 2.31
N VAL A 69 4.05 17.84 1.77
CA VAL A 69 4.52 17.76 0.38
C VAL A 69 5.27 16.47 0.14
N ILE A 70 6.20 16.10 1.03
CA ILE A 70 6.95 14.83 0.94
C ILE A 70 6.00 13.63 0.94
N CYS A 71 5.04 13.60 1.86
CA CYS A 71 4.03 12.52 1.93
C CYS A 71 3.14 12.47 0.69
N CYS A 72 2.74 13.61 0.13
CA CYS A 72 1.95 13.67 -1.10
C CYS A 72 2.73 13.13 -2.30
N VAL A 73 4.00 13.52 -2.45
CA VAL A 73 4.88 13.04 -3.53
C VAL A 73 5.13 11.54 -3.39
N ALA A 74 5.55 11.08 -2.20
CA ALA A 74 5.78 9.67 -1.93
C ALA A 74 4.50 8.84 -2.07
N GLY A 75 3.38 9.33 -1.56
CA GLY A 75 2.08 8.67 -1.68
C GLY A 75 1.60 8.55 -3.13
N ARG A 76 1.84 9.57 -3.95
CA ARG A 76 1.53 9.52 -5.37
C ARG A 76 2.33 8.42 -6.09
N GLU A 77 3.62 8.33 -5.84
CA GLU A 77 4.47 7.29 -6.45
C GLU A 77 4.08 5.88 -5.98
N ILE A 78 3.76 5.71 -4.70
CA ILE A 78 3.47 4.41 -4.10
C ILE A 78 2.03 3.96 -4.37
N LEU A 79 1.04 4.87 -4.28
CA LEU A 79 -0.38 4.50 -4.33
C LEU A 79 -1.04 4.69 -5.69
N TYR A 80 -0.53 5.59 -6.53
CA TYR A 80 -1.17 5.94 -7.81
C TYR A 80 -0.61 5.18 -9.02
N LYS A 81 0.68 4.83 -9.00
CA LYS A 81 1.37 4.19 -10.13
C LYS A 81 1.01 2.70 -10.28
N TRP A 82 0.42 2.12 -9.24
CA TRP A 82 0.08 0.70 -9.20
C TRP A 82 -1.43 0.52 -9.28
N GLU A 83 -1.90 -0.35 -10.16
CA GLU A 83 -3.28 -0.81 -10.13
C GLU A 83 -3.62 -1.34 -8.74
N GLN A 84 -4.80 -0.98 -8.25
CA GLN A 84 -5.17 -1.25 -6.87
C GLN A 84 -5.25 -2.75 -6.61
N PRO A 85 -4.62 -3.24 -5.53
CA PRO A 85 -4.74 -4.64 -5.14
C PRO A 85 -6.19 -4.96 -4.74
N GLU A 86 -6.64 -6.18 -4.98
CA GLU A 86 -7.88 -6.68 -4.38
C GLU A 86 -7.67 -6.85 -2.87
N ILE A 87 -8.33 -6.00 -2.09
CA ILE A 87 -8.19 -6.00 -0.64
C ILE A 87 -9.12 -7.05 -0.04
N ARG A 88 -8.53 -8.07 0.58
CA ARG A 88 -9.25 -9.13 1.28
C ARG A 88 -9.42 -8.79 2.77
N LEU A 89 -10.42 -9.42 3.39
CA LEU A 89 -10.76 -9.16 4.79
C LEU A 89 -9.58 -9.38 5.76
N HIS A 90 -8.77 -10.42 5.56
CA HIS A 90 -7.62 -10.72 6.42
C HIS A 90 -6.52 -9.65 6.32
N GLU A 91 -6.37 -8.99 5.17
CA GLU A 91 -5.41 -7.90 4.98
C GLU A 91 -5.82 -6.64 5.73
N VAL A 92 -7.12 -6.35 5.75
CA VAL A 92 -7.68 -5.25 6.54
C VAL A 92 -7.44 -5.49 8.04
N PHE A 93 -7.68 -6.72 8.51
CA PHE A 93 -7.44 -7.05 9.92
C PHE A 93 -5.95 -7.02 10.28
N SER A 94 -5.07 -7.59 9.45
CA SER A 94 -3.63 -7.61 9.72
C SER A 94 -3.02 -6.20 9.72
N THR A 95 -3.38 -5.36 8.76
CA THR A 95 -2.91 -3.96 8.71
C THR A 95 -3.47 -3.15 9.86
N GLY A 96 -4.77 -3.30 10.19
CA GLY A 96 -5.40 -2.65 11.33
C GLY A 96 -4.76 -3.04 12.67
N PHE A 97 -4.46 -4.33 12.85
CA PHE A 97 -3.79 -4.83 14.05
C PHE A 97 -2.36 -4.28 14.20
N ILE A 98 -1.58 -4.22 13.12
CA ILE A 98 -0.24 -3.64 13.14
C ILE A 98 -0.29 -2.16 13.52
N VAL A 99 -1.20 -1.38 12.90
CA VAL A 99 -1.33 0.05 13.24
C VAL A 99 -1.75 0.25 14.68
N LEU A 100 -2.65 -0.58 15.20
CA LEU A 100 -3.04 -0.55 16.60
C LEU A 100 -1.84 -0.83 17.53
N LEU A 101 -1.04 -1.86 17.23
CA LEU A 101 0.16 -2.18 18.00
C LEU A 101 1.19 -1.05 17.98
N VAL A 102 1.45 -0.49 16.80
CA VAL A 102 2.37 0.64 16.64
C VAL A 102 1.87 1.86 17.40
N HIS A 103 0.59 2.16 17.33
CA HIS A 103 -0.02 3.28 18.06
C HIS A 103 0.10 3.10 19.59
N LEU A 104 -0.18 1.90 20.10
CA LEU A 104 -0.01 1.59 21.52
C LEU A 104 1.46 1.69 21.93
N ALA A 105 2.39 1.10 21.16
CA ALA A 105 3.82 1.13 21.45
C ALA A 105 4.40 2.55 21.41
N SER A 106 4.01 3.36 20.41
CA SER A 106 4.48 4.74 20.27
C SER A 106 3.99 5.68 21.37
N ASN A 107 2.86 5.34 22.01
CA ASN A 107 2.27 6.16 23.08
C ASN A 107 2.40 5.51 24.48
N ILE A 108 3.19 4.43 24.61
CA ILE A 108 3.32 3.68 25.88
C ILE A 108 3.77 4.56 27.05
N SER A 109 4.68 5.50 26.80
CA SER A 109 5.17 6.46 27.83
C SER A 109 4.10 7.44 28.31
N CYS A 110 3.04 7.67 27.52
CA CYS A 110 1.89 8.48 27.93
C CYS A 110 0.98 7.74 28.92
N PHE A 111 0.88 6.41 28.78
CA PHE A 111 0.01 5.58 29.62
C PHE A 111 0.72 5.09 30.88
N TRP A 112 2.01 4.79 30.76
CA TRP A 112 2.83 4.26 31.85
C TRP A 112 4.18 4.96 31.94
N SER A 113 4.27 5.96 32.80
CA SER A 113 5.44 6.82 32.97
C SER A 113 6.65 6.16 33.66
N ASN A 114 6.49 5.00 34.31
CA ASN A 114 7.55 4.34 35.10
C ASN A 114 7.80 2.90 34.64
N THR A 115 7.85 2.68 33.33
CA THR A 115 8.21 1.36 32.79
C THR A 115 9.61 1.38 32.21
N PRO A 116 10.28 0.22 32.06
CA PRO A 116 11.57 0.12 31.38
C PRO A 116 11.56 0.63 29.94
N LEU A 117 10.37 0.76 29.33
CA LEU A 117 10.14 1.25 27.97
C LEU A 117 9.73 2.74 27.94
N SER A 118 9.59 3.39 29.10
CA SER A 118 9.27 4.80 29.16
C SER A 118 10.54 5.64 28.96
N ALA A 119 10.43 6.70 28.14
CA ALA A 119 11.52 7.64 27.92
C ALA A 119 11.73 8.51 29.18
N ALA A 120 12.99 8.73 29.56
CA ALA A 120 13.33 9.53 30.71
C ALA A 120 13.19 11.04 30.43
N THR A 121 13.37 11.45 29.17
CA THR A 121 13.28 12.86 28.76
C THR A 121 12.28 13.03 27.60
N SER A 122 11.76 14.25 27.44
CA SER A 122 10.86 14.58 26.32
C SER A 122 11.53 14.34 24.96
N ARG A 123 12.85 14.58 24.86
CA ARG A 123 13.60 14.35 23.63
C ARG A 123 13.67 12.87 23.24
N GLU A 124 13.96 12.01 24.20
CA GLU A 124 13.98 10.56 24.00
C GLU A 124 12.60 10.02 23.64
N PHE A 125 11.55 10.57 24.27
CA PHE A 125 10.17 10.22 23.96
C PHE A 125 9.81 10.48 22.50
N PHE A 126 10.10 11.67 21.98
CA PHE A 126 9.80 11.99 20.59
C PHE A 126 10.65 11.21 19.60
N LEU A 127 11.93 10.96 19.92
CA LEU A 127 12.80 10.11 19.12
C LEU A 127 12.27 8.68 19.04
N LEU A 128 11.95 8.08 20.19
CA LEU A 128 11.39 6.72 20.24
C LEU A 128 10.08 6.62 19.46
N ARG A 129 9.19 7.57 19.66
CA ARG A 129 7.92 7.66 18.94
C ARG A 129 8.13 7.76 17.42
N MET A 130 9.08 8.58 16.96
CA MET A 130 9.42 8.72 15.56
C MET A 130 9.92 7.39 14.97
N VAL A 131 10.86 6.72 15.64
CA VAL A 131 11.42 5.44 15.18
C VAL A 131 10.34 4.36 15.09
N ILE A 132 9.50 4.22 16.12
CA ILE A 132 8.41 3.22 16.13
C ILE A 132 7.43 3.48 14.98
N ASN A 133 7.03 4.72 14.74
CA ASN A 133 6.12 5.05 13.66
C ASN A 133 6.74 4.83 12.27
N LEU A 134 8.04 5.13 12.08
CA LEU A 134 8.75 4.81 10.83
C LEU A 134 8.81 3.31 10.59
N CYS A 135 9.10 2.50 11.61
CA CYS A 135 9.04 1.04 11.51
C CYS A 135 7.63 0.56 11.14
N GLY A 136 6.59 1.18 11.69
CA GLY A 136 5.20 0.88 11.35
C GLY A 136 4.87 1.18 9.89
N VAL A 137 5.28 2.33 9.37
CA VAL A 137 5.10 2.67 7.94
C VAL A 137 5.86 1.68 7.05
N ALA A 138 7.09 1.32 7.40
CA ALA A 138 7.88 0.34 6.67
C ALA A 138 7.19 -1.05 6.66
N ALA A 139 6.65 -1.49 7.80
CA ALA A 139 5.91 -2.75 7.89
C ALA A 139 4.66 -2.74 6.99
N LEU A 140 3.87 -1.67 7.00
CA LEU A 140 2.71 -1.53 6.12
C LEU A 140 3.12 -1.51 4.66
N TYR A 141 4.23 -0.86 4.32
CA TYR A 141 4.76 -0.84 2.96
C TYR A 141 5.13 -2.25 2.48
N VAL A 142 5.80 -3.04 3.31
CA VAL A 142 6.13 -4.43 2.98
C VAL A 142 4.88 -5.26 2.73
N ILE A 143 3.83 -5.10 3.57
CA ILE A 143 2.56 -5.79 3.36
C ILE A 143 1.93 -5.37 2.03
N HIS A 144 1.89 -4.08 1.74
CA HIS A 144 1.37 -3.57 0.48
C HIS A 144 2.11 -4.15 -0.74
N MET A 145 3.44 -4.20 -0.69
CA MET A 145 4.25 -4.79 -1.75
C MET A 145 3.99 -6.29 -1.94
N ARG A 146 3.77 -7.04 -0.85
CA ARG A 146 3.40 -8.46 -0.94
C ARG A 146 2.07 -8.66 -1.63
N MET A 147 1.06 -7.85 -1.29
CA MET A 147 -0.26 -7.90 -1.94
C MET A 147 -0.14 -7.62 -3.44
N MET A 148 0.68 -6.65 -3.83
CA MET A 148 0.94 -6.35 -5.23
C MET A 148 1.66 -7.50 -5.95
N ASP A 149 2.67 -8.11 -5.33
CA ASP A 149 3.40 -9.24 -5.90
C ASP A 149 2.47 -10.46 -6.12
N GLU A 150 1.59 -10.76 -5.16
CA GLU A 150 0.58 -11.81 -5.30
C GLU A 150 -0.39 -11.54 -6.47
N LYS A 151 -0.86 -10.30 -6.64
CA LYS A 151 -1.70 -9.88 -7.76
C LYS A 151 -0.98 -10.10 -9.10
N TRP A 152 0.26 -9.62 -9.22
CA TRP A 152 1.07 -9.78 -10.42
C TRP A 152 1.31 -11.24 -10.79
N ARG A 153 1.62 -12.09 -9.81
CA ARG A 153 1.79 -13.53 -10.02
C ARG A 153 0.50 -14.17 -10.54
N TYR A 154 -0.63 -13.78 -9.99
CA TYR A 154 -1.94 -14.27 -10.45
C TYR A 154 -2.25 -13.85 -11.89
N GLU A 155 -2.00 -12.59 -12.24
CA GLU A 155 -2.20 -12.08 -13.61
C GLU A 155 -1.28 -12.81 -14.62
N VAL A 156 -0.01 -13.02 -14.27
CA VAL A 156 0.93 -13.78 -15.10
C VAL A 156 0.43 -15.21 -15.31
N GLN A 157 -0.04 -15.89 -14.27
CA GLN A 157 -0.60 -17.25 -14.39
C GLN A 157 -1.84 -17.30 -15.31
N ILE A 158 -2.71 -16.30 -15.23
CA ILE A 158 -3.87 -16.22 -16.14
C ILE A 158 -3.40 -16.04 -17.57
N LEU A 159 -2.44 -15.16 -17.81
CA LEU A 159 -1.89 -14.91 -19.14
C LEU A 159 -1.24 -16.17 -19.73
N GLU A 160 -0.43 -16.88 -18.95
CA GLU A 160 0.20 -18.15 -19.36
C GLU A 160 -0.86 -19.20 -19.74
N LYS A 161 -1.89 -19.38 -18.93
CA LYS A 161 -2.99 -20.30 -19.23
C LYS A 161 -3.73 -19.91 -20.51
N THR A 162 -3.96 -18.61 -20.71
CA THR A 162 -4.63 -18.09 -21.91
C THR A 162 -3.79 -18.36 -23.16
N LEU A 163 -2.49 -18.12 -23.09
CA LEU A 163 -1.56 -18.41 -24.19
C LEU A 163 -1.49 -19.90 -24.49
N GLN A 164 -1.48 -20.75 -23.47
CA GLN A 164 -1.50 -22.20 -23.66
C GLN A 164 -2.79 -22.65 -24.34
N PHE A 165 -3.95 -22.14 -23.89
CA PHE A 165 -5.25 -22.42 -24.50
C PHE A 165 -5.31 -21.99 -25.99
N GLN A 166 -4.77 -20.80 -26.31
CA GLN A 166 -4.66 -20.35 -27.69
C GLN A 166 -3.78 -21.28 -28.55
N LYS A 167 -2.64 -21.70 -28.01
CA LYS A 167 -1.74 -22.64 -28.68
C LYS A 167 -2.43 -23.98 -28.98
N ASP A 168 -3.14 -24.54 -28.00
CA ASP A 168 -3.86 -25.79 -28.14
C ASP A 168 -5.00 -25.67 -29.19
N ASN A 169 -5.70 -24.54 -29.20
CA ASN A 169 -6.70 -24.24 -30.22
C ASN A 169 -6.09 -24.14 -31.63
N TYR A 170 -4.93 -23.50 -31.76
CA TYR A 170 -4.19 -23.42 -33.02
C TYR A 170 -3.79 -24.81 -33.53
N GLN A 171 -3.26 -25.67 -32.68
CA GLN A 171 -2.88 -27.03 -33.04
C GLN A 171 -4.11 -27.87 -33.47
N THR A 172 -5.22 -27.72 -32.75
CA THR A 172 -6.47 -28.40 -33.09
C THR A 172 -6.98 -27.94 -34.45
N MET A 173 -6.93 -26.65 -34.75
CA MET A 173 -7.36 -26.07 -36.01
C MET A 173 -6.44 -26.53 -37.17
N GLU A 174 -5.13 -26.55 -36.95
CA GLU A 174 -4.16 -27.08 -37.93
C GLU A 174 -4.40 -28.55 -38.25
N ASN A 175 -4.58 -29.39 -37.22
CA ASN A 175 -4.91 -30.81 -37.39
C ASN A 175 -6.23 -31.01 -38.14
N SER A 176 -7.24 -30.22 -37.82
CA SER A 176 -8.54 -30.28 -38.53
C SER A 176 -8.38 -29.87 -39.98
N THR A 177 -7.61 -28.82 -40.28
CA THR A 177 -7.35 -28.38 -41.65
C THR A 177 -6.59 -29.45 -42.47
N ASN A 178 -5.59 -30.07 -41.86
CA ASN A 178 -4.83 -31.15 -42.48
C ASN A 178 -5.72 -32.37 -42.78
N LEU A 179 -6.62 -32.73 -41.86
CA LEU A 179 -7.57 -33.81 -42.04
C LEU A 179 -8.56 -33.51 -43.19
N VAL A 180 -9.08 -32.30 -43.30
CA VAL A 180 -9.92 -31.85 -44.39
C VAL A 180 -9.19 -31.93 -45.74
N ASN A 181 -7.95 -31.46 -45.80
CA ASN A 181 -7.10 -31.50 -46.98
C ASN A 181 -6.82 -32.96 -47.42
N GLN A 182 -6.55 -33.85 -46.48
CA GLN A 182 -6.38 -35.27 -46.77
C GLN A 182 -7.64 -35.89 -47.33
N LYS A 183 -8.80 -35.64 -46.72
CA LYS A 183 -10.11 -36.14 -47.22
C LYS A 183 -10.45 -35.60 -48.60
N TYR A 184 -10.15 -34.32 -48.86
CA TYR A 184 -10.31 -33.72 -50.18
C TYR A 184 -9.44 -34.37 -51.21
N HIS A 185 -8.18 -34.68 -50.92
CA HIS A 185 -7.28 -35.41 -51.81
C HIS A 185 -7.76 -36.82 -52.12
N ASP A 186 -8.21 -37.55 -51.11
CA ASP A 186 -8.76 -38.91 -51.28
C ASP A 186 -10.02 -38.90 -52.19
N LEU A 187 -10.90 -37.95 -51.94
CA LEU A 187 -12.14 -37.80 -52.75
C LEU A 187 -11.82 -37.47 -54.20
N LYS A 188 -10.83 -36.62 -54.46
CA LYS A 188 -10.33 -36.32 -55.80
C LYS A 188 -9.78 -37.56 -56.50
N HIS A 189 -9.03 -38.38 -55.75
CA HIS A 189 -8.48 -39.65 -56.28
C HIS A 189 -9.58 -40.61 -56.65
N TYR A 190 -10.63 -40.80 -55.80
CA TYR A 190 -11.78 -41.64 -56.10
C TYR A 190 -12.55 -41.18 -57.35
N LEU A 191 -12.74 -39.89 -57.53
CA LEU A 191 -13.41 -39.34 -58.74
C LEU A 191 -12.61 -39.57 -60.02
N ASN A 192 -11.29 -39.58 -59.96
CA ASN A 192 -10.44 -39.85 -61.11
C ASN A 192 -10.41 -41.33 -61.50
N VAL A 193 -10.64 -42.26 -60.57
CA VAL A 193 -10.72 -43.70 -60.83
C VAL A 193 -12.06 -44.12 -61.44
N LEU A 194 -13.12 -43.33 -61.21
CA LEU A 194 -14.47 -43.56 -61.72
C LEU A 194 -14.73 -43.00 -63.15
N LYS A 195 -13.75 -42.30 -63.71
CA LYS A 195 -13.74 -41.81 -65.10
C LYS A 195 -12.97 -42.75 -66.00
#